data_ecdfe3fd7dd686d004c7f6418dd59070
#
_entry.id   ecdfe3fd7dd686d004c7f6418dd59070
#
_cell.length_a   1.000
_cell.length_b   1.000
_cell.length_c   1.000
_cell.angle_alpha   90.00
_cell.angle_beta   90.00
_cell.angle_gamma   90.00
#
_symmetry.space_group_name_H-M   'P 1'
#
loop_
_entity.id
_entity.type
_entity.pdbx_description
1 polymer ?
#
loop_
_entity_poly.entity_id
_entity_poly.type
_entity_poly.pdbx_seq_one_letter_code
_entity_poly.pdbx_strand_id
1 'polypeptide(L)'
;MFIKLLIAFTLVPVLELYVLLEAGRQIGIGATILLILLTGVSGAYLARSQGFDLISRIQRELNQGRVPTEDLTDGIMILAGGLLLLTPGFCTDLLGFCLLTPATRTVFKTWLKKWFNRKISRGEIHFRRY
;
A
#
# COMPACT_ATOMS: atom_id res chain seq x y z
N MET A 1 12.62 3.41 -17.25
CA MET A 1 12.05 2.94 -15.96
C MET A 1 12.84 3.44 -14.76
N PHE A 2 14.17 3.29 -14.73
CA PHE A 2 15.01 3.72 -13.61
C PHE A 2 14.89 5.21 -13.28
N ILE A 3 14.92 6.08 -14.30
CA ILE A 3 14.81 7.54 -14.13
C ILE A 3 13.47 7.93 -13.51
N LYS A 4 12.36 7.29 -13.95
CA LYS A 4 11.02 7.55 -13.40
C LYS A 4 10.92 7.14 -11.93
N LEU A 5 11.51 6.01 -11.56
CA LEU A 5 11.57 5.55 -10.18
C LEU A 5 12.43 6.46 -9.32
N LEU A 6 13.58 6.90 -9.84
CA LEU A 6 14.48 7.81 -9.15
C LEU A 6 13.81 9.17 -8.87
N ILE A 7 13.12 9.72 -9.88
CA ILE A 7 12.38 10.96 -9.75
C ILE A 7 11.27 10.81 -8.70
N ALA A 8 10.46 9.75 -8.78
CA ALA A 8 9.41 9.50 -7.81
C ALA A 8 9.96 9.33 -6.40
N PHE A 9 11.04 8.55 -6.25
CA PHE A 9 11.69 8.32 -4.96
C PHE A 9 12.29 9.58 -4.34
N THR A 10 12.67 10.54 -5.16
CA THR A 10 13.20 11.83 -4.70
C THR A 10 12.10 12.86 -4.47
N LEU A 11 11.12 12.93 -5.38
CA LEU A 11 10.05 13.93 -5.30
C LEU A 11 9.05 13.64 -4.18
N VAL A 12 8.73 12.37 -3.92
CA VAL A 12 7.74 12.00 -2.90
C VAL A 12 8.19 12.46 -1.52
N PRO A 13 9.41 12.16 -1.03
CA PRO A 13 9.88 12.68 0.25
C PRO A 13 9.94 14.20 0.33
N VAL A 14 10.33 14.87 -0.75
CA VAL A 14 10.35 16.33 -0.81
C VAL A 14 8.96 16.92 -0.67
N LEU A 15 7.99 16.35 -1.40
CA LEU A 15 6.58 16.72 -1.31
C LEU A 15 6.02 16.49 0.09
N GLU A 16 6.35 15.35 0.71
CA GLU A 16 5.95 15.03 2.08
C GLU A 16 6.46 16.05 3.09
N LEU A 17 7.75 16.40 3.01
CA LEU A 17 8.33 17.43 3.86
C LEU A 17 7.64 18.77 3.66
N TYR A 18 7.36 19.15 2.43
CA TYR A 18 6.65 20.39 2.13
C TYR A 18 5.26 20.41 2.77
N VAL A 19 4.49 19.33 2.61
CA VAL A 19 3.14 19.20 3.18
C VAL A 19 3.19 19.23 4.71
N LEU A 20 4.15 18.53 5.31
CA LEU A 20 4.33 18.53 6.77
C LEU A 20 4.70 19.92 7.32
N LEU A 21 5.59 20.64 6.66
CA LEU A 21 5.97 21.99 7.03
C LEU A 21 4.78 22.95 6.91
N GLU A 22 4.02 22.84 5.82
CA GLU A 22 2.83 23.67 5.62
C GLU A 22 1.74 23.38 6.65
N ALA A 23 1.51 22.11 6.96
CA ALA A 23 0.59 21.73 8.03
C ALA A 23 1.05 22.29 9.40
N GLY A 24 2.33 22.19 9.71
CA GLY A 24 2.91 22.76 10.93
C GLY A 24 2.75 24.26 11.03
N ARG A 25 2.76 24.96 9.89
CA ARG A 25 2.52 26.42 9.85
C ARG A 25 1.04 26.77 10.09
N GLN A 26 0.12 25.99 9.55
CA GLN A 26 -1.32 26.27 9.61
C GLN A 26 -1.97 25.83 10.92
N ILE A 27 -1.68 24.62 11.38
CA ILE A 27 -2.32 24.02 12.56
C ILE A 27 -1.40 23.94 13.78
N GLY A 28 -0.12 24.26 13.62
CA GLY A 28 0.89 24.18 14.66
C GLY A 28 1.63 22.85 14.70
N ILE A 29 2.85 22.89 15.23
CA ILE A 29 3.75 21.72 15.30
C ILE A 29 3.15 20.63 16.19
N GLY A 30 2.57 20.98 17.33
CA GLY A 30 1.97 20.04 18.28
C GLY A 30 0.83 19.26 17.66
N ALA A 31 -0.09 19.94 16.96
CA ALA A 31 -1.20 19.31 16.27
C ALA A 31 -0.73 18.40 15.12
N THR A 32 0.29 18.82 14.39
CA THR A 32 0.89 18.03 13.30
C THR A 32 1.52 16.75 13.84
N ILE A 33 2.28 16.81 14.91
CA ILE A 33 2.87 15.64 15.57
C ILE A 33 1.77 14.68 16.06
N LEU A 34 0.72 15.22 16.66
CA LEU A 34 -0.41 14.41 17.13
C LEU A 34 -1.09 13.66 15.96
N LEU A 35 -1.31 14.32 14.83
CA LEU A 35 -1.85 13.67 13.64
C LEU A 35 -0.95 12.55 13.12
N ILE A 36 0.37 12.78 13.08
CA ILE A 36 1.33 11.75 12.67
C ILE A 36 1.26 10.53 13.59
N LEU A 37 1.21 10.75 14.90
CA LEU A 37 1.10 9.67 15.88
C LEU A 37 -0.22 8.92 15.75
N LEU A 38 -1.34 9.62 15.57
CA LEU A 38 -2.65 9.00 15.40
C LEU A 38 -2.72 8.15 14.14
N THR A 39 -2.22 8.66 13.02
CA THR A 39 -2.20 7.90 11.76
C THR A 39 -1.27 6.69 11.86
N GLY A 40 -0.11 6.84 12.47
CA GLY A 40 0.83 5.74 12.69
C GLY A 40 0.26 4.61 13.53
N VAL A 41 -0.35 4.95 14.66
CA VAL A 41 -1.00 3.97 15.55
C VAL A 41 -2.18 3.30 14.87
N SER A 42 -3.04 4.07 14.21
CA SER A 42 -4.19 3.54 13.48
C SER A 42 -3.77 2.61 12.35
N GLY A 43 -2.73 3.00 11.60
CA GLY A 43 -2.16 2.19 10.54
C GLY A 43 -1.54 0.88 11.03
N ALA A 44 -0.79 0.94 12.12
CA ALA A 44 -0.21 -0.26 12.74
C ALA A 44 -1.29 -1.23 13.23
N TYR A 45 -2.36 -0.70 13.82
CA TYR A 45 -3.50 -1.50 14.25
C TYR A 45 -4.21 -2.18 13.08
N LEU A 46 -4.48 -1.43 12.02
CA LEU A 46 -5.10 -1.98 10.80
C LEU A 46 -4.22 -3.03 10.13
N ALA A 47 -2.93 -2.78 10.01
CA ALA A 47 -1.99 -3.72 9.43
C ALA A 47 -1.92 -5.02 10.23
N ARG A 48 -1.88 -4.92 11.55
CA ARG A 48 -1.88 -6.08 12.44
C ARG A 48 -3.17 -6.89 12.33
N SER A 49 -4.31 -6.22 12.42
CA SER A 49 -5.63 -6.86 12.35
C SER A 49 -5.83 -7.59 11.02
N GLN A 50 -5.56 -6.93 9.92
CA GLN A 50 -5.72 -7.51 8.59
C GLN A 50 -4.66 -8.58 8.30
N GLY A 51 -3.45 -8.42 8.82
CA GLY A 51 -2.40 -9.42 8.69
C GLY A 51 -2.77 -10.74 9.37
N PHE A 52 -3.34 -10.72 10.56
CA PHE A 52 -3.80 -11.93 11.25
C PHE A 52 -4.94 -12.62 10.49
N ASP A 53 -5.94 -11.88 10.03
CA ASP A 53 -7.04 -12.43 9.23
C ASP A 53 -6.51 -13.07 7.94
N LEU A 54 -5.56 -12.43 7.30
CA LEU A 54 -4.94 -12.90 6.08
C LEU A 54 -4.18 -14.21 6.30
N ILE A 55 -3.36 -14.31 7.34
CA ILE A 55 -2.61 -15.52 7.68
C ILE A 55 -3.56 -16.68 7.91
N SER A 56 -4.65 -16.47 8.63
CA SER A 56 -5.67 -17.49 8.88
C SER A 56 -6.32 -17.99 7.60
N ARG A 57 -6.62 -17.07 6.66
CA ARG A 57 -7.17 -17.44 5.35
C ARG A 57 -6.19 -18.24 4.49
N ILE A 58 -4.93 -17.80 4.46
CA ILE A 58 -3.87 -18.50 3.72
C ILE A 58 -3.69 -19.93 4.25
N GLN A 59 -3.65 -20.11 5.57
CA GLN A 59 -3.52 -21.42 6.18
C GLN A 59 -4.70 -22.34 5.82
N ARG A 60 -5.92 -21.80 5.83
CA ARG A 60 -7.11 -22.57 5.45
C ARG A 60 -7.06 -23.02 3.99
N GLU A 61 -6.67 -22.13 3.08
CA GLU A 61 -6.58 -22.48 1.66
C GLU A 61 -5.47 -23.49 1.37
N LEU A 62 -4.32 -23.36 2.02
CA LEU A 62 -3.23 -24.32 1.91
C LEU A 62 -3.65 -25.70 2.43
N ASN A 63 -4.40 -25.77 3.52
CA ASN A 63 -4.92 -27.02 4.07
C ASN A 63 -5.94 -27.70 3.14
N GLN A 64 -6.60 -26.92 2.28
CA GLN A 64 -7.51 -27.41 1.26
C GLN A 64 -6.80 -27.75 -0.06
N GLY A 65 -5.48 -27.63 -0.14
CA GLY A 65 -4.69 -27.87 -1.33
C GLY A 65 -4.81 -26.80 -2.41
N ARG A 66 -5.30 -25.60 -2.06
CA ARG A 66 -5.43 -24.47 -2.99
C ARG A 66 -4.27 -23.50 -2.83
N VAL A 67 -3.84 -22.90 -3.93
CA VAL A 67 -2.84 -21.83 -3.90
C VAL A 67 -3.54 -20.48 -3.68
N PRO A 68 -3.28 -19.76 -2.56
CA PRO A 68 -3.96 -18.53 -2.21
C PRO A 68 -3.37 -17.32 -2.95
N THR A 69 -3.51 -17.26 -4.27
CA THR A 69 -2.91 -16.19 -5.10
C THR A 69 -3.48 -14.82 -4.78
N GLU A 70 -4.79 -14.70 -4.56
CA GLU A 70 -5.42 -13.43 -4.17
C GLU A 70 -5.00 -12.99 -2.77
N ASP A 71 -4.94 -13.91 -1.83
CA ASP A 71 -4.51 -13.60 -0.45
C ASP A 71 -3.03 -13.23 -0.38
N LEU A 72 -2.19 -13.81 -1.23
CA LEU A 72 -0.78 -13.39 -1.35
C LEU A 72 -0.67 -11.97 -1.89
N THR A 73 -1.48 -11.61 -2.88
CA THR A 73 -1.56 -10.23 -3.40
C THR A 73 -2.02 -9.26 -2.31
N ASP A 74 -3.05 -9.60 -1.56
CA ASP A 74 -3.50 -8.83 -0.40
C ASP A 74 -2.40 -8.66 0.64
N GLY A 75 -1.63 -9.72 0.90
CA GLY A 75 -0.50 -9.69 1.82
C GLY A 75 0.57 -8.69 1.43
N ILE A 76 0.94 -8.65 0.16
CA ILE A 76 1.89 -7.68 -0.37
C ILE A 76 1.35 -6.26 -0.22
N MET A 77 0.07 -6.03 -0.51
CA MET A 77 -0.57 -4.72 -0.38
C MET A 77 -0.64 -4.26 1.08
N ILE A 78 -0.96 -5.15 2.01
CA ILE A 78 -0.98 -4.87 3.45
C ILE A 78 0.43 -4.53 3.94
N LEU A 79 1.43 -5.28 3.53
CA LEU A 79 2.82 -5.04 3.88
C LEU A 79 3.29 -3.69 3.35
N ALA A 80 3.02 -3.40 2.07
CA ALA A 80 3.35 -2.12 1.45
C ALA A 80 2.65 -0.95 2.15
N GLY A 81 1.37 -1.09 2.45
CA GLY A 81 0.60 -0.09 3.19
C GLY A 81 1.16 0.17 4.59
N GLY A 82 1.50 -0.89 5.31
CA GLY A 82 2.14 -0.80 6.62
C GLY A 82 3.49 -0.09 6.59
N LEU A 83 4.32 -0.40 5.60
CA LEU A 83 5.62 0.25 5.39
C LEU A 83 5.46 1.73 5.04
N LEU A 84 4.47 2.08 4.22
CA LEU A 84 4.16 3.48 3.91
C LEU A 84 3.73 4.27 5.14
N LEU A 85 2.95 3.65 6.04
CA LEU A 85 2.50 4.28 7.28
C LEU A 85 3.61 4.44 8.32
N LEU A 86 4.67 3.62 8.24
CA LEU A 86 5.87 3.80 9.06
C LEU A 86 6.66 5.06 8.68
N THR A 87 6.54 5.49 7.43
CA THR A 87 7.16 6.73 6.96
C THR A 87 6.21 7.88 7.26
N PRO A 88 6.55 8.85 8.13
CA PRO A 88 5.65 9.94 8.46
C PRO A 88 5.44 10.87 7.26
N GLY A 89 4.19 11.03 6.83
CA GLY A 89 3.83 11.91 5.73
C GLY A 89 2.34 11.82 5.41
N PHE A 90 1.70 12.92 5.05
CA PHE A 90 0.26 12.93 4.78
C PHE A 90 -0.10 12.15 3.51
N CYS A 91 0.68 12.30 2.44
CA CYS A 91 0.43 11.61 1.18
C CYS A 91 0.72 10.11 1.30
N THR A 92 1.83 9.74 1.94
CA THR A 92 2.17 8.33 2.18
C THR A 92 1.20 7.67 3.13
N ASP A 93 0.70 8.37 4.15
CA ASP A 93 -0.33 7.87 5.06
C ASP A 93 -1.64 7.60 4.32
N LEU A 94 -2.06 8.52 3.45
CA LEU A 94 -3.25 8.33 2.64
C LEU A 94 -3.15 7.11 1.73
N LEU A 95 -2.03 6.95 1.04
CA LEU A 95 -1.76 5.77 0.22
C LEU A 95 -1.72 4.48 1.06
N GLY A 96 -1.08 4.53 2.22
CA GLY A 96 -1.02 3.41 3.14
C GLY A 96 -2.40 2.96 3.61
N PHE A 97 -3.26 3.89 4.00
CA PHE A 97 -4.64 3.60 4.37
C PHE A 97 -5.45 3.03 3.20
N CYS A 98 -5.26 3.56 1.99
CA CYS A 98 -5.91 3.00 0.80
C CYS A 98 -5.52 1.55 0.56
N LEU A 99 -4.26 1.19 0.75
CA LEU A 99 -3.78 -0.18 0.60
C LEU A 99 -4.26 -1.11 1.72
N LEU A 100 -4.44 -0.58 2.92
CA LEU A 100 -4.92 -1.36 4.07
C LEU A 100 -6.43 -1.53 4.09
N THR A 101 -7.20 -0.65 3.48
CA THR A 101 -8.68 -0.73 3.47
C THR A 101 -9.14 -1.74 2.42
N PRO A 102 -9.94 -2.77 2.79
CA PRO A 102 -10.36 -3.81 1.84
C PRO A 102 -11.12 -3.29 0.62
N ALA A 103 -11.98 -2.28 0.79
CA ALA A 103 -12.76 -1.69 -0.30
C ALA A 103 -11.87 -1.03 -1.37
N THR A 104 -10.89 -0.22 -0.95
CA THR A 104 -9.94 0.44 -1.86
C THR A 104 -8.96 -0.54 -2.48
N ARG A 105 -8.58 -1.61 -1.75
CA ARG A 105 -7.77 -2.70 -2.32
C ARG A 105 -8.45 -3.38 -3.50
N THR A 106 -9.74 -3.62 -3.42
CA THR A 106 -10.52 -4.22 -4.53
C THR A 106 -10.45 -3.37 -5.78
N VAL A 107 -10.60 -2.05 -5.65
CA VAL A 107 -10.46 -1.10 -6.76
C VAL A 107 -9.04 -1.12 -7.32
N PHE A 108 -8.04 -1.10 -6.46
CA PHE A 108 -6.64 -1.13 -6.87
C PHE A 108 -6.27 -2.43 -7.58
N LYS A 109 -6.73 -3.58 -7.08
CA LYS A 109 -6.56 -4.88 -7.74
C LYS A 109 -7.19 -4.94 -9.13
N THR A 110 -8.40 -4.41 -9.27
CA THR A 110 -9.10 -4.33 -10.55
C THR A 110 -8.30 -3.49 -11.55
N TRP A 111 -7.78 -2.35 -11.12
CA TRP A 111 -6.93 -1.50 -11.94
C TRP A 111 -5.63 -2.20 -12.34
N LEU A 112 -4.98 -2.89 -11.40
CA LEU A 112 -3.75 -3.63 -11.64
C LEU A 112 -3.96 -4.79 -12.63
N LYS A 113 -5.08 -5.53 -12.49
CA LYS A 113 -5.44 -6.59 -13.44
C LYS A 113 -5.66 -6.05 -14.85
N LYS A 114 -6.34 -4.91 -14.99
CA LYS A 114 -6.53 -4.25 -16.30
C LYS A 114 -5.21 -3.82 -16.91
N TRP A 115 -4.33 -3.25 -16.11
CA TRP A 115 -3.00 -2.85 -16.58
C TRP A 115 -2.16 -4.05 -17.03
N PHE A 116 -2.20 -5.14 -16.26
CA PHE A 116 -1.50 -6.39 -16.57
C PHE A 116 -2.03 -7.02 -17.87
N ASN A 117 -3.36 -7.07 -18.03
CA ASN A 117 -4.00 -7.59 -19.24
C ASN A 117 -3.64 -6.76 -20.49
N ARG A 118 -3.53 -5.45 -20.35
CA ARG A 118 -3.07 -4.58 -21.44
C ARG A 118 -1.64 -4.89 -21.85
N LYS A 119 -0.74 -5.14 -20.90
CA LYS A 119 0.64 -5.53 -21.20
C LYS A 119 0.74 -6.89 -21.85
N ILE A 120 -0.05 -7.85 -21.41
CA ILE A 120 -0.13 -9.19 -22.01
C ILE A 120 -0.66 -9.12 -23.44
N SER A 121 -1.71 -8.34 -23.69
CA SER A 121 -2.30 -8.16 -25.04
C SER A 121 -1.35 -7.47 -26.03
N ARG A 122 -0.39 -6.69 -25.52
CA ARG A 122 0.66 -6.07 -26.36
C ARG A 122 1.85 -6.98 -26.64
N GLY A 123 1.82 -8.23 -26.16
CA GLY A 123 2.87 -9.21 -26.39
C GLY A 123 4.17 -8.98 -25.62
N GLU A 124 4.17 -8.07 -24.64
CA GLU A 124 5.35 -7.76 -23.84
C GLU A 124 5.67 -8.82 -22.76
N ILE A 125 4.69 -9.67 -22.42
CA ILE A 125 4.86 -10.74 -21.43
C ILE A 125 4.30 -12.04 -22.00
N HIS A 126 5.18 -12.98 -22.30
CA HIS A 126 4.80 -14.34 -22.68
C HIS A 126 4.73 -15.22 -21.45
N PHE A 127 3.52 -15.50 -20.97
CA PHE A 127 3.32 -16.61 -20.05
C PHE A 127 3.25 -17.92 -20.87
N ARG A 128 4.31 -18.72 -20.83
CA ARG A 128 4.21 -20.10 -21.23
C ARG A 128 3.34 -20.84 -20.21
N ARG A 129 2.14 -21.19 -20.62
CA ARG A 129 1.39 -22.24 -19.92
C ARG A 129 2.05 -23.58 -20.25
N TYR A 130 2.56 -24.22 -19.25
CA TYR A 130 2.81 -25.66 -19.32
C TYR A 130 1.55 -26.39 -18.89
#